data_cc2d2b44ed097c47704bbf93900ed584
#
_entry.id   cc2d2b44ed097c47704bbf93900ed584
#
_cell.length_a   1.000
_cell.length_b   1.000
_cell.length_c   1.000
_cell.angle_alpha   90.00
_cell.angle_beta   90.00
_cell.angle_gamma   90.00
#
_symmetry.space_group_name_H-M   'P 1'
#
loop_
_entity.id
_entity.type
_entity.pdbx_description
1 polymer ?
#
loop_
_entity_poly.entity_id
_entity_poly.type
_entity_poly.pdbx_seq_one_letter_code
_entity_poly.pdbx_strand_id
1 'polypeptide(L)'
;MRQSRLTAISSVFLAAALSVPAWGADPAQSEHAKANPARPGSLNYVEGQASVEGQSLGPEAIGNTELKPGQSLETQTGKAELLLTPGVFFRLGDNSSATLLSPSLADTEIRLDQGEATVEVAQLRPENRLVISEQGAKVRLIKTGFYDFDAVHDLVRVYQGQADVQVNGLDIEVKNGHQLALNAGGSMKPEKFDKEAQDDLYRWSSLRSSYLAEANVDKAQIYRMSDWYGAGWDWDPYYDAYTFIPGNGIFYSPFGWGFYSPFDVGFAPIVFFGHFHHHFDDRDFHHFGDKGLHEAHYYDHVGHGVYRGPGHSNHSGFAGGFHGGEGFHGGHSGGSFHGGGGSMAGFHGGSGGFHGGGGGHR
;
A
#
# COMPACT_ATOMS: atom_id res chain seq x y z
N MET A 1 91.68 38.40 25.50
CA MET A 1 91.08 37.65 24.40
C MET A 1 90.88 36.23 24.87
N ARG A 2 89.63 35.86 25.21
CA ARG A 2 89.28 34.51 25.66
C ARG A 2 88.05 34.08 24.80
N GLN A 3 88.22 33.10 23.94
CA GLN A 3 87.17 32.50 23.16
C GLN A 3 86.51 31.41 24.02
N SER A 4 85.20 31.53 24.21
CA SER A 4 84.36 30.54 24.85
C SER A 4 83.81 29.63 23.79
N ARG A 5 84.04 28.34 23.87
CA ARG A 5 83.46 27.30 23.01
C ARG A 5 82.15 26.83 23.64
N LEU A 6 81.07 27.01 22.94
CA LEU A 6 79.75 26.46 23.28
C LEU A 6 79.59 25.04 22.63
N THR A 7 79.44 24.06 23.48
CA THR A 7 79.12 22.66 23.08
C THR A 7 77.62 22.51 22.92
N ALA A 8 77.19 22.16 21.71
CA ALA A 8 75.80 21.83 21.43
C ALA A 8 75.52 20.36 21.75
N ILE A 9 74.59 20.12 22.66
CA ILE A 9 74.06 18.79 22.98
C ILE A 9 72.87 18.52 22.05
N SER A 10 72.99 17.53 21.16
CA SER A 10 71.99 17.10 20.23
C SER A 10 71.12 16.00 20.89
N SER A 11 69.95 16.35 21.29
CA SER A 11 68.92 15.37 21.81
C SER A 11 68.16 14.73 20.67
N VAL A 12 68.42 13.46 20.46
CA VAL A 12 67.66 12.61 19.51
C VAL A 12 66.39 12.18 20.19
N PHE A 13 65.23 12.71 19.74
CA PHE A 13 63.90 12.18 20.10
C PHE A 13 63.53 11.03 19.17
N LEU A 14 63.50 9.83 19.72
CA LEU A 14 62.98 8.64 19.06
C LEU A 14 61.44 8.67 19.10
N ALA A 15 60.78 9.04 18.00
CA ALA A 15 59.34 9.00 17.86
C ALA A 15 58.93 7.57 17.54
N ALA A 16 58.31 6.87 18.52
CA ALA A 16 57.64 5.60 18.29
C ALA A 16 56.27 5.86 17.61
N ALA A 17 56.17 5.54 16.33
CA ALA A 17 54.92 5.57 15.59
C ALA A 17 54.05 4.36 16.01
N LEU A 18 53.01 4.61 16.82
CA LEU A 18 51.93 3.66 17.09
C LEU A 18 51.06 3.61 15.86
N SER A 19 51.23 2.58 15.03
CA SER A 19 50.30 2.24 13.97
C SER A 19 49.02 1.67 14.58
N VAL A 20 47.95 2.47 14.70
CA VAL A 20 46.60 2.05 14.99
C VAL A 20 46.06 1.38 13.73
N PRO A 21 45.61 0.10 13.76
CA PRO A 21 44.92 -0.45 12.61
C PRO A 21 43.65 0.37 12.39
N ALA A 22 43.55 1.05 11.25
CA ALA A 22 42.28 1.60 10.78
C ALA A 22 41.37 0.41 10.53
N TRP A 23 40.41 0.21 11.40
CA TRP A 23 39.28 -0.65 11.12
C TRP A 23 38.57 0.02 9.95
N GLY A 24 38.69 -0.64 8.79
CA GLY A 24 38.01 -0.20 7.58
C GLY A 24 36.52 -0.16 7.88
N ALA A 25 35.96 1.02 7.83
CA ALA A 25 34.49 1.15 7.68
C ALA A 25 34.13 0.37 6.42
N ASP A 26 33.22 -0.57 6.56
CA ASP A 26 32.70 -1.35 5.45
C ASP A 26 32.08 -0.37 4.43
N PRO A 27 32.61 -0.24 3.21
CA PRO A 27 32.07 0.70 2.23
C PRO A 27 30.62 0.37 1.80
N ALA A 28 30.13 -0.84 2.12
CA ALA A 28 28.76 -1.25 1.82
C ALA A 28 27.69 -0.60 2.71
N GLN A 29 28.05 0.02 3.84
CA GLN A 29 27.11 0.72 4.71
C GLN A 29 26.93 2.22 4.41
N SER A 30 27.66 2.79 3.47
CA SER A 30 27.62 4.23 3.20
C SER A 30 26.88 4.64 1.92
N GLU A 31 26.32 3.72 1.15
CA GLU A 31 25.69 4.04 -0.14
C GLU A 31 24.16 4.06 -0.14
N HIS A 32 23.48 3.72 0.94
CA HIS A 32 22.08 4.14 1.06
C HIS A 32 22.06 5.63 1.42
N ALA A 33 22.44 6.43 0.41
CA ALA A 33 22.41 7.87 0.50
C ALA A 33 21.03 8.29 0.97
N LYS A 34 21.00 9.10 2.04
CA LYS A 34 19.79 9.63 2.64
C LYS A 34 18.85 10.11 1.55
N ALA A 35 17.74 9.41 1.34
CA ALA A 35 16.71 9.88 0.47
C ALA A 35 16.32 11.32 0.85
N ASN A 36 15.96 12.13 -0.13
CA ASN A 36 15.46 13.47 0.15
C ASN A 36 14.16 13.36 0.97
N PRO A 37 13.83 14.34 1.82
CA PRO A 37 12.54 14.34 2.49
C PRO A 37 11.39 14.25 1.49
N ALA A 38 10.49 13.29 1.68
CA ALA A 38 9.36 13.10 0.78
C ALA A 38 8.40 14.29 0.78
N ARG A 39 7.92 14.63 -0.40
CA ARG A 39 6.98 15.70 -0.69
C ARG A 39 5.94 15.22 -1.72
N PRO A 40 4.84 15.93 -1.90
CA PRO A 40 3.95 15.63 -3.03
C PRO A 40 4.71 15.68 -4.35
N GLY A 41 4.62 14.59 -5.14
CA GLY A 41 5.38 14.41 -6.38
C GLY A 41 6.69 13.63 -6.22
N SER A 42 7.07 13.20 -5.00
CA SER A 42 8.23 12.31 -4.83
C SER A 42 7.99 10.95 -5.48
N LEU A 43 8.95 10.50 -6.29
CA LEU A 43 8.96 9.15 -6.87
C LEU A 43 9.25 8.14 -5.75
N ASN A 44 8.34 7.22 -5.55
CA ASN A 44 8.43 6.20 -4.49
C ASN A 44 8.77 4.82 -5.03
N TYR A 45 8.51 4.58 -6.31
CA TYR A 45 8.88 3.33 -6.96
C TYR A 45 8.85 3.49 -8.49
N VAL A 46 9.69 2.71 -9.15
CA VAL A 46 9.70 2.56 -10.60
C VAL A 46 10.14 1.16 -10.98
N GLU A 47 9.46 0.56 -11.94
CA GLU A 47 9.88 -0.68 -12.58
C GLU A 47 9.71 -0.58 -14.10
N GLY A 48 10.51 -1.35 -14.83
CA GLY A 48 10.51 -1.29 -16.28
C GLY A 48 10.99 0.04 -16.82
N GLN A 49 10.31 0.57 -17.84
CA GLN A 49 10.70 1.78 -18.54
C GLN A 49 9.81 2.96 -18.11
N ALA A 50 10.41 3.92 -17.42
CA ALA A 50 9.77 5.17 -17.06
C ALA A 50 10.70 6.35 -17.27
N SER A 51 10.13 7.55 -17.41
CA SER A 51 10.86 8.80 -17.59
C SER A 51 10.13 10.00 -17.00
N VAL A 52 10.88 11.04 -16.66
CA VAL A 52 10.36 12.37 -16.33
C VAL A 52 10.93 13.34 -17.35
N GLU A 53 10.06 14.06 -18.06
CA GLU A 53 10.47 15.00 -19.13
C GLU A 53 11.44 14.36 -20.14
N GLY A 54 11.22 13.08 -20.49
CA GLY A 54 12.06 12.31 -21.41
C GLY A 54 13.41 11.83 -20.83
N GLN A 55 13.70 12.10 -19.56
CA GLN A 55 14.86 11.55 -18.87
C GLN A 55 14.48 10.21 -18.24
N SER A 56 15.14 9.13 -18.66
CA SER A 56 14.89 7.78 -18.13
C SER A 56 15.17 7.72 -16.62
N LEU A 57 14.32 7.01 -15.92
CA LEU A 57 14.42 6.76 -14.49
C LEU A 57 14.99 5.35 -14.26
N GLY A 58 15.96 5.24 -13.35
CA GLY A 58 16.46 3.99 -12.81
C GLY A 58 16.13 3.86 -11.32
N PRO A 59 16.55 2.75 -10.68
CA PRO A 59 16.35 2.55 -9.25
C PRO A 59 16.89 3.69 -8.38
N GLU A 60 17.98 4.33 -8.81
CA GLU A 60 18.60 5.47 -8.11
C GLU A 60 17.72 6.74 -8.10
N ALA A 61 16.70 6.79 -8.95
CA ALA A 61 15.74 7.90 -8.96
C ALA A 61 14.73 7.82 -7.80
N ILE A 62 14.52 6.63 -7.25
CA ILE A 62 13.57 6.40 -6.14
C ILE A 62 14.05 7.18 -4.92
N GLY A 63 13.14 7.93 -4.30
CA GLY A 63 13.45 8.80 -3.15
C GLY A 63 14.28 10.04 -3.48
N ASN A 64 14.84 10.15 -4.70
CA ASN A 64 15.68 11.27 -5.13
C ASN A 64 15.02 12.15 -6.19
N THR A 65 14.02 11.63 -6.90
CA THR A 65 13.26 12.37 -7.92
C THR A 65 11.96 12.91 -7.34
N GLU A 66 11.70 14.19 -7.59
CA GLU A 66 10.47 14.88 -7.24
C GLU A 66 9.95 15.62 -8.48
N LEU A 67 8.74 15.31 -8.91
CA LEU A 67 8.07 16.05 -9.99
C LEU A 67 7.78 17.48 -9.55
N LYS A 68 8.11 18.43 -10.38
CA LYS A 68 7.74 19.83 -10.21
C LYS A 68 6.40 20.12 -10.88
N PRO A 69 5.69 21.20 -10.49
CA PRO A 69 4.48 21.61 -11.18
C PRO A 69 4.70 21.73 -12.69
N GLY A 70 3.82 21.09 -13.46
CA GLY A 70 3.89 21.03 -14.91
C GLY A 70 4.78 19.94 -15.49
N GLN A 71 5.54 19.19 -14.69
CA GLN A 71 6.33 18.07 -15.17
C GLN A 71 5.48 16.79 -15.28
N SER A 72 5.83 15.99 -16.29
CA SER A 72 5.15 14.73 -16.60
C SER A 72 6.02 13.53 -16.28
N LEU A 73 5.41 12.54 -15.63
CA LEU A 73 5.92 11.18 -15.48
C LEU A 73 5.30 10.33 -16.58
N GLU A 74 6.13 9.58 -17.29
CA GLU A 74 5.73 8.72 -18.39
C GLU A 74 6.23 7.30 -18.15
N THR A 75 5.42 6.30 -18.49
CA THR A 75 5.78 4.88 -18.51
C THR A 75 5.61 4.34 -19.93
N GLN A 76 6.44 3.35 -20.26
CA GLN A 76 6.24 2.48 -21.43
C GLN A 76 5.83 1.09 -20.91
N THR A 77 6.65 0.06 -21.15
CA THR A 77 6.47 -1.23 -20.45
C THR A 77 7.06 -1.08 -19.05
N GLY A 78 6.26 -0.63 -18.11
CA GLY A 78 6.70 -0.32 -16.75
C GLY A 78 5.64 0.37 -15.92
N LYS A 79 5.87 0.49 -14.64
CA LYS A 79 4.97 1.12 -13.66
C LYS A 79 5.74 2.08 -12.76
N ALA A 80 5.05 3.05 -12.21
CA ALA A 80 5.64 3.99 -11.28
C ALA A 80 4.67 4.37 -10.16
N GLU A 81 5.22 4.72 -9.00
CA GLU A 81 4.45 5.19 -7.85
C GLU A 81 4.95 6.56 -7.39
N LEU A 82 4.02 7.50 -7.24
CA LEU A 82 4.25 8.83 -6.68
C LEU A 82 3.54 9.00 -5.36
N LEU A 83 4.17 9.73 -4.45
CA LEU A 83 3.57 10.19 -3.21
C LEU A 83 2.81 11.51 -3.48
N LEU A 84 1.57 11.60 -3.03
CA LEU A 84 0.80 12.84 -3.10
C LEU A 84 0.72 13.53 -1.74
N THR A 85 -0.24 13.15 -0.90
CA THR A 85 -0.27 13.59 0.50
C THR A 85 0.00 12.40 1.42
N PRO A 86 0.43 12.57 2.68
CA PRO A 86 0.64 11.43 3.57
C PRO A 86 -0.57 10.50 3.62
N GLY A 87 -0.33 9.23 3.26
CA GLY A 87 -1.36 8.20 3.13
C GLY A 87 -2.05 8.15 1.77
N VAL A 88 -1.55 8.87 0.74
CA VAL A 88 -2.08 8.85 -0.63
C VAL A 88 -0.99 8.49 -1.63
N PHE A 89 -1.20 7.39 -2.35
CA PHE A 89 -0.29 6.86 -3.36
C PHE A 89 -0.97 6.92 -4.73
N PHE A 90 -0.30 7.57 -5.68
CA PHE A 90 -0.69 7.59 -7.08
C PHE A 90 0.19 6.60 -7.84
N ARG A 91 -0.42 5.71 -8.59
CA ARG A 91 0.27 4.66 -9.34
C ARG A 91 -0.09 4.74 -10.81
N LEU A 92 0.93 4.75 -11.63
CA LEU A 92 0.84 4.85 -13.08
C LEU A 92 1.10 3.48 -13.70
N GLY A 93 0.22 3.03 -14.58
CA GLY A 93 0.30 1.76 -15.30
C GLY A 93 1.23 1.81 -16.51
N ASP A 94 1.23 0.72 -17.30
CA ASP A 94 1.99 0.65 -18.55
C ASP A 94 1.45 1.65 -19.59
N ASN A 95 2.33 2.16 -20.47
CA ASN A 95 2.00 3.06 -21.58
C ASN A 95 1.15 4.26 -21.14
N SER A 96 1.48 4.84 -20.01
CA SER A 96 0.71 5.88 -19.35
C SER A 96 1.54 7.15 -19.13
N SER A 97 0.85 8.28 -19.00
CA SER A 97 1.50 9.54 -18.63
C SER A 97 0.61 10.37 -17.72
N ALA A 98 1.25 11.05 -16.75
CA ALA A 98 0.57 11.94 -15.83
C ALA A 98 1.41 13.18 -15.52
N THR A 99 0.75 14.34 -15.46
CA THR A 99 1.36 15.64 -15.16
C THR A 99 0.96 16.10 -13.76
N LEU A 100 1.94 16.45 -12.92
CA LEU A 100 1.68 17.06 -11.63
C LEU A 100 1.31 18.54 -11.82
N LEU A 101 0.09 18.91 -11.48
CA LEU A 101 -0.39 20.29 -11.62
C LEU A 101 -0.18 21.10 -10.34
N SER A 102 -0.46 20.52 -9.19
CA SER A 102 -0.27 21.18 -7.89
C SER A 102 0.27 20.19 -6.85
N PRO A 103 1.45 20.43 -6.27
CA PRO A 103 2.04 19.62 -5.20
C PRO A 103 1.68 20.12 -3.79
N SER A 104 0.69 21.00 -3.66
CA SER A 104 0.30 21.50 -2.35
C SER A 104 -0.39 20.42 -1.53
N LEU A 105 0.03 20.23 -0.26
CA LEU A 105 -0.63 19.28 0.66
C LEU A 105 -2.12 19.60 0.87
N ALA A 106 -2.49 20.88 0.81
CA ALA A 106 -3.88 21.31 0.96
C ALA A 106 -4.69 21.28 -0.35
N ASP A 107 -4.00 21.31 -1.50
CA ASP A 107 -4.62 21.36 -2.83
C ASP A 107 -3.74 20.61 -3.84
N THR A 108 -3.81 19.28 -3.79
CA THR A 108 -3.03 18.40 -4.66
C THR A 108 -3.83 18.10 -5.92
N GLU A 109 -3.25 18.40 -7.08
CA GLU A 109 -3.85 18.06 -8.38
C GLU A 109 -2.84 17.40 -9.29
N ILE A 110 -3.19 16.23 -9.84
CA ILE A 110 -2.44 15.52 -10.87
C ILE A 110 -3.39 15.20 -12.02
N ARG A 111 -2.88 15.32 -13.26
CA ARG A 111 -3.65 15.02 -14.46
C ARG A 111 -3.14 13.74 -15.08
N LEU A 112 -4.02 12.80 -15.32
CA LEU A 112 -3.78 11.66 -16.19
C LEU A 112 -3.95 12.12 -17.64
N ASP A 113 -2.86 12.08 -18.38
CA ASP A 113 -2.83 12.55 -19.77
C ASP A 113 -3.12 11.40 -20.75
N GLN A 114 -2.69 10.17 -20.39
CA GLN A 114 -2.86 8.97 -21.21
C GLN A 114 -2.73 7.72 -20.32
N GLY A 115 -3.36 6.62 -20.77
CA GLY A 115 -3.22 5.29 -20.16
C GLY A 115 -4.06 5.11 -18.90
N GLU A 116 -3.51 4.44 -17.91
CA GLU A 116 -4.21 4.05 -16.69
C GLU A 116 -3.44 4.49 -15.44
N ALA A 117 -4.18 4.90 -14.42
CA ALA A 117 -3.64 5.22 -13.12
C ALA A 117 -4.58 4.78 -12.01
N THR A 118 -4.01 4.42 -10.85
CA THR A 118 -4.78 4.16 -9.64
C THR A 118 -4.37 5.10 -8.51
N VAL A 119 -5.31 5.37 -7.61
CA VAL A 119 -5.07 6.15 -6.40
C VAL A 119 -5.54 5.38 -5.18
N GLU A 120 -4.59 5.07 -4.32
CA GLU A 120 -4.86 4.52 -2.99
C GLU A 120 -4.89 5.65 -1.98
N VAL A 121 -5.97 5.76 -1.22
CA VAL A 121 -6.18 6.75 -0.18
C VAL A 121 -6.39 6.03 1.14
N ALA A 122 -5.33 5.85 1.92
CA ALA A 122 -5.38 5.29 3.27
C ALA A 122 -5.81 6.34 4.29
N GLN A 123 -5.39 7.61 4.12
CA GLN A 123 -5.82 8.73 4.93
C GLN A 123 -6.15 9.94 4.03
N LEU A 124 -7.28 10.57 4.30
CA LEU A 124 -7.66 11.86 3.71
C LEU A 124 -8.08 12.80 4.85
N ARG A 125 -7.42 13.95 4.93
CA ARG A 125 -7.76 14.97 5.91
C ARG A 125 -8.81 15.93 5.34
N PRO A 126 -9.73 16.47 6.15
CA PRO A 126 -10.76 17.37 5.66
C PRO A 126 -10.23 18.61 4.93
N GLU A 127 -9.05 19.09 5.33
CA GLU A 127 -8.38 20.24 4.71
C GLU A 127 -7.68 19.92 3.39
N ASN A 128 -7.50 18.64 3.05
CA ASN A 128 -6.83 18.23 1.82
C ASN A 128 -7.84 18.14 0.68
N ARG A 129 -7.64 18.96 -0.34
CA ARG A 129 -8.32 18.82 -1.63
C ARG A 129 -7.43 17.96 -2.54
N LEU A 130 -7.90 16.78 -2.88
CA LEU A 130 -7.22 15.84 -3.78
C LEU A 130 -8.04 15.68 -5.06
N VAL A 131 -7.47 16.07 -6.18
CA VAL A 131 -8.11 16.07 -7.49
C VAL A 131 -7.26 15.29 -8.50
N ILE A 132 -7.92 14.40 -9.21
CA ILE A 132 -7.38 13.78 -10.42
C ILE A 132 -8.14 14.35 -11.60
N SER A 133 -7.42 14.94 -12.55
CA SER A 133 -7.99 15.46 -13.79
C SER A 133 -7.78 14.47 -14.92
N GLU A 134 -8.82 14.19 -15.69
CA GLU A 134 -8.77 13.26 -16.82
C GLU A 134 -9.79 13.66 -17.87
N GLN A 135 -9.39 13.70 -19.15
CA GLN A 135 -10.29 13.96 -20.30
C GLN A 135 -11.23 15.17 -20.10
N GLY A 136 -10.72 16.24 -19.47
CA GLY A 136 -11.49 17.45 -19.16
C GLY A 136 -12.43 17.33 -17.95
N ALA A 137 -12.52 16.17 -17.33
CA ALA A 137 -13.18 16.01 -16.03
C ALA A 137 -12.23 16.36 -14.88
N LYS A 138 -12.80 16.82 -13.76
CA LYS A 138 -12.12 16.97 -12.47
C LYS A 138 -12.77 16.03 -11.47
N VAL A 139 -12.00 15.07 -10.98
CA VAL A 139 -12.44 14.05 -10.04
C VAL A 139 -11.87 14.36 -8.67
N ARG A 140 -12.69 14.84 -7.77
CA ARG A 140 -12.32 15.10 -6.39
C ARG A 140 -12.57 13.84 -5.54
N LEU A 141 -11.53 13.32 -4.91
CA LEU A 141 -11.63 12.19 -4.00
C LEU A 141 -12.13 12.66 -2.64
N ILE A 142 -13.22 12.05 -2.15
CA ILE A 142 -13.95 12.52 -0.96
C ILE A 142 -13.70 11.65 0.27
N LYS A 143 -13.42 10.35 0.04
CA LYS A 143 -13.22 9.38 1.12
C LYS A 143 -11.94 8.59 0.92
N THR A 144 -11.46 7.95 1.98
CA THR A 144 -10.49 6.88 1.89
C THR A 144 -11.01 5.78 0.98
N GLY A 145 -10.12 5.16 0.20
CA GLY A 145 -10.55 4.16 -0.76
C GLY A 145 -9.53 3.88 -1.86
N PHE A 146 -9.99 3.16 -2.88
CA PHE A 146 -9.23 2.82 -4.07
C PHE A 146 -9.98 3.23 -5.32
N TYR A 147 -9.30 3.99 -6.15
CA TYR A 147 -9.85 4.66 -7.32
C TYR A 147 -9.00 4.32 -8.53
N ASP A 148 -9.64 4.13 -9.66
CA ASP A 148 -9.04 3.79 -10.92
C ASP A 148 -9.48 4.77 -12.01
N PHE A 149 -8.54 5.15 -12.84
CA PHE A 149 -8.67 6.15 -13.90
C PHE A 149 -8.13 5.54 -15.18
N ASP A 150 -8.97 5.45 -16.19
CA ASP A 150 -8.68 4.81 -17.47
C ASP A 150 -8.94 5.81 -18.63
N ALA A 151 -7.90 6.56 -18.97
CA ALA A 151 -7.98 7.57 -20.04
C ALA A 151 -8.04 6.94 -21.44
N VAL A 152 -7.84 5.63 -21.58
CA VAL A 152 -8.01 4.93 -22.85
C VAL A 152 -9.49 4.69 -23.16
N HIS A 153 -10.27 4.39 -22.10
CA HIS A 153 -11.71 4.13 -22.22
C HIS A 153 -12.56 5.27 -21.65
N ASP A 154 -11.96 6.38 -21.21
CA ASP A 154 -12.64 7.52 -20.58
C ASP A 154 -13.50 7.09 -19.38
N LEU A 155 -12.93 6.29 -18.47
CA LEU A 155 -13.63 5.69 -17.33
C LEU A 155 -13.00 6.06 -16.00
N VAL A 156 -13.84 6.44 -15.05
CA VAL A 156 -13.47 6.55 -13.62
C VAL A 156 -14.18 5.47 -12.84
N ARG A 157 -13.44 4.61 -12.15
CA ARG A 157 -13.97 3.53 -11.31
C ARG A 157 -13.68 3.80 -9.84
N VAL A 158 -14.67 3.60 -8.98
CA VAL A 158 -14.53 3.70 -7.53
C VAL A 158 -14.68 2.29 -6.93
N TYR A 159 -13.58 1.59 -6.75
CA TYR A 159 -13.58 0.26 -6.12
C TYR A 159 -14.01 0.35 -4.66
N GLN A 160 -13.53 1.37 -3.95
CA GLN A 160 -13.91 1.72 -2.60
C GLN A 160 -13.80 3.23 -2.42
N GLY A 161 -14.68 3.83 -1.61
CA GLY A 161 -14.66 5.27 -1.35
C GLY A 161 -15.82 6.00 -2.02
N GLN A 162 -15.56 7.26 -2.36
CA GLN A 162 -16.51 8.17 -3.00
C GLN A 162 -15.75 9.29 -3.72
N ALA A 163 -16.16 9.62 -4.92
CA ALA A 163 -15.62 10.74 -5.70
C ALA A 163 -16.74 11.65 -6.20
N ASP A 164 -16.45 12.95 -6.27
CA ASP A 164 -17.27 13.95 -6.98
C ASP A 164 -16.61 14.25 -8.32
N VAL A 165 -17.30 13.95 -9.40
CA VAL A 165 -16.83 14.15 -10.79
C VAL A 165 -17.50 15.38 -11.37
N GLN A 166 -16.69 16.39 -11.70
CA GLN A 166 -17.14 17.56 -12.43
C GLN A 166 -16.73 17.42 -13.91
N VAL A 167 -17.73 17.29 -14.77
CA VAL A 167 -17.52 17.10 -16.22
C VAL A 167 -18.66 17.72 -17.00
N ASN A 168 -18.35 18.45 -18.09
CA ASN A 168 -19.32 19.11 -18.98
C ASN A 168 -20.37 19.98 -18.22
N GLY A 169 -19.94 20.61 -17.11
CA GLY A 169 -20.80 21.45 -16.27
C GLY A 169 -21.75 20.67 -15.36
N LEU A 170 -21.61 19.35 -15.28
CA LEU A 170 -22.35 18.48 -14.35
C LEU A 170 -21.47 18.12 -13.17
N ASP A 171 -22.08 18.04 -11.99
CA ASP A 171 -21.47 17.50 -10.77
C ASP A 171 -22.11 16.12 -10.50
N ILE A 172 -21.32 15.06 -10.55
CA ILE A 172 -21.80 13.66 -10.48
C ILE A 172 -21.06 12.96 -9.33
N GLU A 173 -21.81 12.45 -8.37
CA GLU A 173 -21.27 11.62 -7.30
C GLU A 173 -21.11 10.16 -7.77
N VAL A 174 -19.88 9.62 -7.64
CA VAL A 174 -19.56 8.21 -7.92
C VAL A 174 -19.20 7.52 -6.62
N LYS A 175 -19.95 6.47 -6.28
CA LYS A 175 -19.82 5.72 -5.02
C LYS A 175 -19.11 4.40 -5.22
N ASN A 176 -18.72 3.81 -4.10
CA ASN A 176 -18.16 2.46 -4.02
C ASN A 176 -18.89 1.46 -4.96
N GLY A 177 -18.13 0.73 -5.77
CA GLY A 177 -18.62 -0.28 -6.72
C GLY A 177 -19.27 0.30 -7.97
N HIS A 178 -19.09 1.60 -8.25
CA HIS A 178 -19.62 2.26 -9.44
C HIS A 178 -18.50 2.86 -10.29
N GLN A 179 -18.76 2.92 -11.58
CA GLN A 179 -17.94 3.60 -12.58
C GLN A 179 -18.74 4.67 -13.30
N LEU A 180 -18.04 5.63 -13.88
CA LEU A 180 -18.60 6.68 -14.71
C LEU A 180 -17.83 6.78 -16.03
N ALA A 181 -18.53 6.69 -17.16
CA ALA A 181 -17.96 7.01 -18.46
C ALA A 181 -18.01 8.51 -18.69
N LEU A 182 -16.86 9.13 -18.96
CA LEU A 182 -16.69 10.59 -19.06
C LEU A 182 -17.14 11.15 -20.41
N ASN A 183 -17.19 10.30 -21.46
CA ASN A 183 -17.57 10.68 -22.83
C ASN A 183 -18.96 10.19 -23.24
N ALA A 184 -19.79 9.71 -22.30
CA ALA A 184 -21.13 9.23 -22.62
C ALA A 184 -21.98 10.35 -23.21
N GLY A 185 -22.22 10.30 -24.54
CA GLY A 185 -22.96 11.29 -25.35
C GLY A 185 -24.47 11.33 -25.05
N GLY A 186 -24.86 11.23 -23.77
CA GLY A 186 -26.25 11.19 -23.33
C GLY A 186 -26.37 11.43 -21.84
N SER A 187 -26.97 10.52 -21.12
CA SER A 187 -27.11 10.60 -19.67
C SER A 187 -25.86 10.05 -18.99
N MET A 188 -24.99 10.92 -18.49
CA MET A 188 -23.87 10.53 -17.64
C MET A 188 -24.42 10.07 -16.29
N LYS A 189 -24.41 8.77 -16.05
CA LYS A 189 -24.87 8.17 -14.80
C LYS A 189 -23.86 7.13 -14.34
N PRO A 190 -23.53 7.09 -13.05
CA PRO A 190 -22.74 6.02 -12.49
C PRO A 190 -23.42 4.67 -12.65
N GLU A 191 -22.67 3.69 -13.11
CA GLU A 191 -23.12 2.31 -13.29
C GLU A 191 -22.31 1.37 -12.41
N LYS A 192 -22.91 0.26 -11.99
CA LYS A 192 -22.17 -0.79 -11.26
C LYS A 192 -21.19 -1.47 -12.20
N PHE A 193 -20.01 -1.78 -11.71
CA PHE A 193 -19.04 -2.61 -12.41
C PHE A 193 -18.65 -3.83 -11.57
N ASP A 194 -18.07 -4.83 -12.22
CA ASP A 194 -17.56 -6.03 -11.56
C ASP A 194 -16.21 -5.74 -10.90
N LYS A 195 -16.20 -5.66 -9.57
CA LYS A 195 -14.98 -5.41 -8.80
C LYS A 195 -14.03 -6.61 -8.73
N GLU A 196 -14.51 -7.80 -9.07
CA GLU A 196 -13.67 -9.00 -9.11
C GLU A 196 -12.86 -9.09 -10.43
N ALA A 197 -13.26 -8.32 -11.45
CA ALA A 197 -12.50 -8.17 -12.69
C ALA A 197 -11.28 -7.24 -12.45
N GLN A 198 -10.32 -7.75 -11.67
CA GLN A 198 -9.11 -7.02 -11.29
C GLN A 198 -8.06 -7.13 -12.41
N ASP A 199 -7.60 -5.99 -12.91
CA ASP A 199 -6.54 -5.90 -13.89
C ASP A 199 -5.13 -6.05 -13.27
N ASP A 200 -4.12 -5.89 -14.09
CA ASP A 200 -2.73 -5.99 -13.67
C ASP A 200 -2.33 -4.83 -12.75
N LEU A 201 -2.77 -3.60 -13.05
CA LEU A 201 -2.45 -2.43 -12.25
C LEU A 201 -3.11 -2.50 -10.85
N TYR A 202 -4.35 -3.04 -10.77
CA TYR A 202 -4.99 -3.31 -9.48
C TYR A 202 -4.17 -4.29 -8.63
N ARG A 203 -3.78 -5.44 -9.21
CA ARG A 203 -2.99 -6.47 -8.48
C ARG A 203 -1.63 -5.94 -8.05
N TRP A 204 -0.96 -5.22 -8.95
CA TRP A 204 0.31 -4.57 -8.63
C TRP A 204 0.14 -3.54 -7.51
N SER A 205 -0.92 -2.73 -7.55
CA SER A 205 -1.22 -1.74 -6.50
C SER A 205 -1.44 -2.40 -5.13
N SER A 206 -2.14 -3.54 -5.09
CA SER A 206 -2.34 -4.32 -3.87
C SER A 206 -1.02 -4.85 -3.31
N LEU A 207 -0.14 -5.36 -4.18
CA LEU A 207 1.18 -5.85 -3.79
C LEU A 207 2.06 -4.71 -3.25
N ARG A 208 2.11 -3.55 -3.92
CA ARG A 208 2.83 -2.39 -3.44
C ARG A 208 2.34 -1.93 -2.06
N SER A 209 1.02 -1.89 -1.89
CA SER A 209 0.39 -1.51 -0.62
C SER A 209 0.81 -2.45 0.52
N SER A 210 0.93 -3.76 0.27
CA SER A 210 1.38 -4.72 1.29
C SER A 210 2.82 -4.47 1.74
N TYR A 211 3.74 -4.21 0.81
CA TYR A 211 5.14 -3.88 1.14
C TYR A 211 5.26 -2.58 1.93
N LEU A 212 4.49 -1.56 1.56
CA LEU A 212 4.50 -0.29 2.27
C LEU A 212 3.89 -0.42 3.68
N ALA A 213 2.89 -1.28 3.86
CA ALA A 213 2.35 -1.57 5.19
C ALA A 213 3.33 -2.36 6.06
N GLU A 214 4.11 -3.27 5.49
CA GLU A 214 5.19 -3.97 6.21
C GLU A 214 6.28 -2.99 6.63
N ALA A 215 6.78 -2.17 5.71
CA ALA A 215 7.73 -1.09 6.01
C ALA A 215 7.21 -0.12 7.09
N ASN A 216 5.90 0.17 7.08
CA ASN A 216 5.28 0.99 8.13
C ASN A 216 5.44 0.37 9.51
N VAL A 217 5.20 -0.93 9.66
CA VAL A 217 5.30 -1.61 10.97
C VAL A 217 6.71 -1.48 11.52
N ASP A 218 7.73 -1.71 10.70
CA ASP A 218 9.14 -1.60 11.11
C ASP A 218 9.49 -0.16 11.52
N LYS A 219 9.10 0.82 10.72
CA LYS A 219 9.33 2.23 11.02
C LYS A 219 8.56 2.73 12.24
N ALA A 220 7.28 2.38 12.34
CA ALA A 220 6.47 2.76 13.49
C ALA A 220 7.03 2.21 14.81
N GLN A 221 7.63 1.00 14.80
CA GLN A 221 8.31 0.45 15.97
C GLN A 221 9.55 1.25 16.38
N ILE A 222 10.37 1.68 15.41
CA ILE A 222 11.54 2.54 15.67
C ILE A 222 11.11 3.82 16.36
N TYR A 223 9.99 4.43 15.90
CA TYR A 223 9.47 5.68 16.45
C TYR A 223 8.63 5.51 17.72
N ARG A 224 8.36 4.29 18.18
CA ARG A 224 7.54 4.03 19.37
C ARG A 224 8.06 4.70 20.64
N MET A 225 9.38 4.88 20.74
CA MET A 225 10.07 5.49 21.90
C MET A 225 10.62 6.87 21.56
N SER A 226 10.26 7.45 20.44
CA SER A 226 10.75 8.75 19.97
C SER A 226 9.60 9.72 19.69
N ASP A 227 9.95 10.98 19.50
CA ASP A 227 8.99 12.05 19.26
C ASP A 227 8.57 12.08 17.78
N TRP A 228 7.67 11.18 17.37
CA TRP A 228 7.01 11.27 16.08
C TRP A 228 5.71 12.07 16.21
N TYR A 229 5.60 13.16 15.46
CA TYR A 229 4.43 14.02 15.49
C TYR A 229 3.78 14.16 14.12
N GLY A 230 2.46 13.92 14.06
CA GLY A 230 1.66 14.07 12.86
C GLY A 230 1.78 12.92 11.89
N ALA A 231 1.04 12.98 10.79
CA ALA A 231 1.15 12.03 9.69
C ALA A 231 2.26 12.44 8.73
N GLY A 232 3.03 11.48 8.23
CA GLY A 232 4.17 11.76 7.36
C GLY A 232 4.62 10.56 6.55
N TRP A 233 5.70 10.78 5.83
CA TRP A 233 6.43 9.76 5.10
C TRP A 233 7.77 9.51 5.78
N ASP A 234 8.17 8.24 5.87
CA ASP A 234 9.50 7.86 6.33
C ASP A 234 10.16 6.89 5.37
N TRP A 235 11.46 7.11 5.13
CA TRP A 235 12.23 6.27 4.21
C TRP A 235 12.60 4.94 4.86
N ASP A 236 12.29 3.85 4.19
CA ASP A 236 12.75 2.53 4.57
C ASP A 236 13.85 2.05 3.61
N PRO A 237 15.10 1.89 4.09
CA PRO A 237 16.21 1.48 3.23
C PRO A 237 16.16 -0.01 2.83
N TYR A 238 15.35 -0.83 3.49
CA TYR A 238 15.19 -2.23 3.13
C TYR A 238 14.27 -2.40 1.93
N TYR A 239 13.21 -1.56 1.87
CA TYR A 239 12.25 -1.55 0.76
C TYR A 239 12.61 -0.52 -0.31
N ASP A 240 13.68 0.27 -0.13
CA ASP A 240 14.02 1.41 -0.98
C ASP A 240 12.79 2.25 -1.35
N ALA A 241 11.99 2.59 -0.32
CA ALA A 241 10.74 3.30 -0.50
C ALA A 241 10.37 4.11 0.75
N TYR A 242 9.58 5.16 0.55
CA TYR A 242 8.88 5.82 1.65
C TYR A 242 7.62 5.04 2.00
N THR A 243 7.41 4.84 3.29
CA THR A 243 6.14 4.36 3.82
C THR A 243 5.37 5.45 4.53
N PHE A 244 4.07 5.27 4.64
CA PHE A 244 3.19 6.17 5.37
C PHE A 244 3.19 5.85 6.87
N ILE A 245 3.50 6.86 7.71
CA ILE A 245 3.41 6.77 9.17
C ILE A 245 2.27 7.68 9.64
N PRO A 246 1.15 7.13 10.13
CA PRO A 246 0.10 7.92 10.75
C PRO A 246 0.59 8.66 12.00
N GLY A 247 0.03 9.83 12.28
CA GLY A 247 0.33 10.57 13.52
C GLY A 247 -0.31 9.94 14.76
N ASN A 248 -1.43 9.26 14.58
CA ASN A 248 -2.17 8.50 15.61
C ASN A 248 -3.09 7.49 14.94
N GLY A 249 -3.50 6.46 15.68
CA GLY A 249 -4.46 5.45 15.22
C GLY A 249 -3.89 4.46 14.22
N ILE A 250 -4.79 3.68 13.65
CA ILE A 250 -4.52 2.68 12.62
C ILE A 250 -5.36 3.04 11.40
N PHE A 251 -4.72 3.14 10.25
CA PHE A 251 -5.38 3.40 8.97
C PHE A 251 -5.24 2.17 8.09
N TYR A 252 -6.35 1.72 7.54
CA TYR A 252 -6.34 0.56 6.68
C TYR A 252 -6.32 0.98 5.22
N SER A 253 -5.42 0.35 4.45
CA SER A 253 -5.47 0.45 3.01
C SER A 253 -6.78 -0.16 2.50
N PRO A 254 -7.22 0.20 1.28
CA PRO A 254 -8.37 -0.42 0.63
C PRO A 254 -8.24 -1.93 0.43
N PHE A 255 -7.02 -2.44 0.49
CA PHE A 255 -6.69 -3.87 0.38
C PHE A 255 -6.66 -4.60 1.74
N GLY A 256 -6.95 -3.88 2.85
CA GLY A 256 -6.99 -4.46 4.20
C GLY A 256 -5.67 -4.42 4.97
N TRP A 257 -4.58 -3.88 4.40
CA TRP A 257 -3.30 -3.72 5.09
C TRP A 257 -3.35 -2.56 6.08
N GLY A 258 -2.78 -2.74 7.28
CA GLY A 258 -2.78 -1.70 8.31
C GLY A 258 -1.53 -0.82 8.24
N PHE A 259 -1.72 0.50 8.26
CA PHE A 259 -0.70 1.49 8.57
C PHE A 259 -0.88 1.94 10.01
N TYR A 260 0.11 1.73 10.84
CA TYR A 260 0.07 1.93 12.29
C TYR A 260 0.82 3.20 12.67
N SER A 261 0.27 3.97 13.57
CA SER A 261 1.04 5.01 14.25
C SER A 261 2.06 4.38 15.21
N PRO A 262 3.12 5.10 15.60
CA PRO A 262 4.07 4.62 16.61
C PRO A 262 3.41 4.23 17.94
N PHE A 263 2.27 4.84 18.29
CA PHE A 263 1.52 4.53 19.50
C PHE A 263 0.72 3.23 19.38
N ASP A 264 0.29 2.90 18.18
CA ASP A 264 -0.64 1.80 17.91
C ASP A 264 0.02 0.59 17.24
N VAL A 265 1.30 0.65 16.87
CA VAL A 265 2.02 -0.45 16.20
C VAL A 265 2.06 -1.74 17.01
N GLY A 266 1.88 -1.66 18.34
CA GLY A 266 1.77 -2.85 19.18
C GLY A 266 0.55 -3.74 18.89
N PHE A 267 -0.42 -3.24 18.13
CA PHE A 267 -1.59 -4.00 17.64
C PHE A 267 -1.37 -4.63 16.25
N ALA A 268 -0.20 -4.40 15.63
CA ALA A 268 0.10 -5.01 14.34
C ALA A 268 0.13 -6.55 14.47
N PRO A 269 -0.35 -7.30 13.46
CA PRO A 269 -0.30 -8.75 13.46
C PRO A 269 1.13 -9.27 13.61
N ILE A 270 1.32 -10.32 14.40
CA ILE A 270 2.65 -10.92 14.68
C ILE A 270 3.38 -11.38 13.42
N VAL A 271 2.65 -11.67 12.35
CA VAL A 271 3.23 -12.10 11.06
C VAL A 271 4.18 -11.06 10.45
N PHE A 272 3.99 -9.78 10.78
CA PHE A 272 4.89 -8.71 10.38
C PHE A 272 6.17 -8.61 11.23
N PHE A 273 6.25 -9.31 12.35
CA PHE A 273 7.44 -9.32 13.22
C PHE A 273 8.44 -10.45 12.91
N GLY A 274 8.09 -11.33 12.00
CA GLY A 274 8.97 -12.38 11.51
C GLY A 274 9.77 -11.87 10.30
N HIS A 275 11.02 -11.52 10.49
CA HIS A 275 11.94 -11.23 9.42
C HIS A 275 12.09 -12.45 8.52
N PHE A 276 11.26 -12.59 7.51
CA PHE A 276 11.58 -13.43 6.37
C PHE A 276 12.58 -12.64 5.53
N HIS A 277 13.88 -12.86 5.80
CA HIS A 277 14.94 -12.43 4.92
C HIS A 277 14.80 -13.18 3.58
N HIS A 278 13.90 -12.77 2.74
CA HIS A 278 13.97 -13.08 1.33
C HIS A 278 14.79 -11.97 0.68
N HIS A 279 16.05 -12.27 0.41
CA HIS A 279 16.79 -11.56 -0.62
C HIS A 279 15.98 -11.71 -1.90
N PHE A 280 15.25 -10.69 -2.27
CA PHE A 280 14.73 -10.54 -3.63
C PHE A 280 15.92 -10.17 -4.50
N ASP A 281 16.49 -11.18 -5.17
CA ASP A 281 17.40 -10.96 -6.28
C ASP A 281 16.55 -10.38 -7.42
N ASP A 282 17.02 -9.31 -8.07
CA ASP A 282 16.40 -8.59 -9.21
C ASP A 282 15.94 -9.53 -10.36
N ARG A 283 16.28 -10.81 -10.27
CA ARG A 283 15.92 -11.87 -11.21
C ARG A 283 14.52 -12.46 -11.02
N ASP A 284 13.87 -12.22 -9.88
CA ASP A 284 12.55 -12.80 -9.60
C ASP A 284 11.39 -11.99 -10.19
N PHE A 285 11.62 -10.73 -10.53
CA PHE A 285 10.60 -9.87 -11.16
C PHE A 285 10.34 -10.19 -12.64
N HIS A 286 11.27 -10.81 -13.33
CA HIS A 286 11.10 -11.14 -14.76
C HIS A 286 10.31 -12.43 -15.04
N HIS A 287 9.86 -13.15 -14.01
CA HIS A 287 9.18 -14.45 -14.19
C HIS A 287 7.69 -14.48 -13.85
N PHE A 288 7.08 -13.34 -13.46
CA PHE A 288 5.65 -13.29 -13.15
C PHE A 288 4.73 -13.19 -14.38
N GLY A 289 5.30 -13.12 -15.59
CA GLY A 289 4.53 -12.99 -16.84
C GLY A 289 3.92 -14.28 -17.39
N ASP A 290 4.30 -15.49 -16.95
CA ASP A 290 3.89 -16.71 -17.69
C ASP A 290 3.65 -17.98 -16.86
N LYS A 291 3.40 -17.90 -15.54
CA LYS A 291 2.92 -19.09 -14.80
C LYS A 291 1.88 -18.68 -13.77
N GLY A 292 0.67 -19.19 -14.02
CA GLY A 292 -0.53 -18.99 -13.22
C GLY A 292 -0.28 -19.04 -11.72
N LEU A 293 -0.92 -18.09 -11.07
CA LEU A 293 -1.05 -18.00 -9.64
C LEU A 293 -1.45 -19.36 -9.05
N HIS A 294 -0.52 -19.99 -8.34
CA HIS A 294 -0.90 -21.00 -7.37
C HIS A 294 -1.56 -20.26 -6.20
N GLU A 295 -2.81 -20.63 -5.94
CA GLU A 295 -3.66 -20.14 -4.89
C GLU A 295 -2.88 -19.90 -3.58
N ALA A 296 -2.76 -18.64 -3.20
CA ALA A 296 -2.52 -18.30 -1.80
C ALA A 296 -3.81 -18.66 -1.06
N HIS A 297 -3.82 -19.77 -0.36
CA HIS A 297 -4.90 -20.15 0.52
C HIS A 297 -5.08 -19.07 1.59
N TYR A 298 -6.11 -18.27 1.41
CA TYR A 298 -6.63 -17.36 2.42
C TYR A 298 -7.24 -18.21 3.52
N TYR A 299 -6.54 -18.34 4.65
CA TYR A 299 -7.11 -18.94 5.86
C TYR A 299 -8.00 -17.90 6.53
N ASP A 300 -9.30 -17.99 6.23
CA ASP A 300 -10.36 -17.39 7.04
C ASP A 300 -10.48 -18.17 8.35
N HIS A 301 -9.84 -17.68 9.42
CA HIS A 301 -10.05 -18.13 10.77
C HIS A 301 -10.39 -16.96 11.67
N VAL A 302 -11.65 -16.55 11.63
CA VAL A 302 -12.27 -15.89 12.78
C VAL A 302 -12.53 -16.95 13.85
N GLY A 303 -11.52 -17.21 14.67
CA GLY A 303 -11.61 -18.10 15.83
C GLY A 303 -11.75 -17.29 17.11
N HIS A 304 -12.94 -17.37 17.74
CA HIS A 304 -13.15 -16.95 19.12
C HIS A 304 -12.20 -17.67 20.07
N GLY A 305 -11.13 -17.00 20.50
CA GLY A 305 -10.20 -17.50 21.51
C GLY A 305 -10.64 -17.11 22.91
N VAL A 306 -11.13 -18.07 23.66
CA VAL A 306 -11.37 -17.97 25.12
C VAL A 306 -10.02 -17.90 25.82
N TYR A 307 -9.80 -16.82 26.58
CA TYR A 307 -8.67 -16.66 27.49
C TYR A 307 -8.69 -17.74 28.57
N ARG A 308 -7.63 -18.54 28.71
CA ARG A 308 -7.32 -19.35 29.89
C ARG A 308 -5.92 -18.98 30.36
N GLY A 309 -5.85 -18.43 31.54
CA GLY A 309 -4.63 -18.02 32.24
C GLY A 309 -3.71 -19.18 32.65
N PRO A 310 -2.48 -18.90 33.11
CA PRO A 310 -1.39 -19.87 33.24
C PRO A 310 -1.47 -20.67 34.51
N GLY A 311 -1.44 -22.00 34.37
CA GLY A 311 -1.21 -22.95 35.46
C GLY A 311 0.15 -23.60 35.33
N HIS A 312 0.98 -23.44 36.36
CA HIS A 312 2.25 -24.15 36.54
C HIS A 312 2.03 -25.67 36.70
N SER A 313 2.90 -26.48 36.07
CA SER A 313 3.55 -27.60 36.79
C SER A 313 4.64 -28.25 35.92
N ASN A 314 5.79 -28.41 36.57
CA ASN A 314 6.90 -29.30 36.20
C ASN A 314 6.45 -30.75 36.04
N HIS A 315 7.03 -31.51 35.12
CA HIS A 315 7.78 -32.73 35.43
C HIS A 315 8.56 -33.27 34.21
N SER A 316 9.73 -33.69 34.55
CA SER A 316 10.80 -34.39 33.84
C SER A 316 10.42 -35.75 33.25
N GLY A 317 11.04 -36.12 32.12
CA GLY A 317 11.74 -37.40 32.04
C GLY A 317 11.23 -38.42 31.03
N PHE A 318 12.18 -38.87 30.28
CA PHE A 318 12.46 -40.19 29.75
C PHE A 318 12.09 -40.61 28.33
N ALA A 319 13.15 -41.07 27.70
CA ALA A 319 13.28 -41.70 26.38
C ALA A 319 12.56 -43.05 26.26
N GLY A 320 12.29 -43.45 25.01
CA GLY A 320 11.95 -44.83 24.68
C GLY A 320 11.39 -44.94 23.26
N GLY A 321 12.19 -45.49 22.36
CA GLY A 321 11.80 -45.81 21.00
C GLY A 321 11.05 -47.15 20.92
N PHE A 322 10.61 -47.48 19.75
CA PHE A 322 10.55 -48.76 19.06
C PHE A 322 9.35 -48.89 18.09
N HIS A 323 9.69 -49.13 16.85
CA HIS A 323 9.17 -50.02 15.82
C HIS A 323 7.68 -50.42 15.70
N GLY A 324 7.16 -50.28 14.46
CA GLY A 324 6.75 -51.47 13.67
C GLY A 324 5.26 -51.72 13.51
N GLY A 325 4.85 -51.86 12.23
CA GLY A 325 3.96 -52.93 11.86
C GLY A 325 2.58 -52.57 11.29
N GLU A 326 2.48 -52.66 9.97
CA GLU A 326 1.44 -53.35 9.16
C GLU A 326 -0.04 -53.25 9.58
N GLY A 327 -0.92 -52.64 8.77
CA GLY A 327 -1.70 -53.28 7.73
C GLY A 327 -2.93 -54.03 8.23
N PHE A 328 -4.13 -53.63 7.77
CA PHE A 328 -5.15 -54.58 7.29
C PHE A 328 -6.42 -53.87 6.73
N HIS A 329 -6.96 -54.50 5.71
CA HIS A 329 -8.11 -54.24 4.86
C HIS A 329 -9.49 -54.32 5.55
N GLY A 330 -10.47 -53.76 4.84
CA GLY A 330 -11.86 -54.27 4.73
C GLY A 330 -12.86 -53.43 5.55
N GLY A 331 -13.94 -52.98 5.03
CA GLY A 331 -14.96 -53.53 4.22
C GLY A 331 -16.27 -52.79 4.46
N HIS A 332 -17.00 -52.59 3.43
CA HIS A 332 -18.44 -52.46 3.18
C HIS A 332 -19.50 -52.25 4.29
N SER A 333 -20.39 -51.37 3.92
CA SER A 333 -21.88 -51.45 3.83
C SER A 333 -22.50 -50.18 4.36
N GLY A 334 -23.35 -49.42 3.67
CA GLY A 334 -24.58 -49.82 3.04
C GLY A 334 -25.72 -49.52 4.04
N GLY A 335 -26.53 -48.47 3.73
CA GLY A 335 -27.68 -48.19 4.56
C GLY A 335 -28.43 -46.95 4.08
N SER A 336 -29.30 -47.15 3.10
CA SER A 336 -30.37 -46.21 2.72
C SER A 336 -31.49 -46.29 3.72
N PHE A 337 -32.08 -45.15 4.09
CA PHE A 337 -33.46 -45.11 4.56
C PHE A 337 -34.20 -43.89 4.03
N HIS A 338 -35.36 -44.21 3.46
CA HIS A 338 -36.45 -43.37 2.96
C HIS A 338 -37.33 -42.80 4.09
N GLY A 339 -38.02 -41.74 3.72
CA GLY A 339 -39.41 -41.55 4.19
C GLY A 339 -39.60 -40.26 4.97
N GLY A 340 -40.40 -39.41 4.47
CA GLY A 340 -41.77 -39.05 4.61
C GLY A 340 -41.85 -37.57 4.97
N GLY A 341 -42.44 -36.64 4.26
CA GLY A 341 -43.86 -36.55 3.93
C GLY A 341 -44.63 -35.80 5.01
N GLY A 342 -45.03 -34.54 4.73
CA GLY A 342 -45.88 -33.79 5.65
C GLY A 342 -46.23 -32.41 5.10
N SER A 343 -47.30 -32.36 4.29
CA SER A 343 -48.03 -31.15 3.92
C SER A 343 -48.87 -30.66 5.09
N MET A 344 -49.08 -29.33 5.20
CA MET A 344 -50.43 -28.72 5.38
C MET A 344 -50.33 -27.21 5.61
N ALA A 345 -51.08 -26.52 4.75
CA ALA A 345 -52.13 -25.52 4.98
C ALA A 345 -51.66 -24.20 5.64
N GLY A 346 -51.75 -23.04 5.08
CA GLY A 346 -52.87 -22.40 4.41
C GLY A 346 -53.69 -21.60 5.41
N PHE A 347 -53.50 -20.27 5.46
CA PHE A 347 -54.56 -19.40 5.97
C PHE A 347 -54.57 -18.07 5.19
N HIS A 348 -55.77 -17.82 4.65
CA HIS A 348 -56.25 -16.60 4.03
C HIS A 348 -56.65 -15.53 5.06
N GLY A 349 -56.70 -14.31 4.61
CA GLY A 349 -57.54 -13.22 5.16
C GLY A 349 -56.69 -12.04 5.59
N GLY A 350 -56.99 -10.83 5.26
CA GLY A 350 -58.18 -10.22 4.73
C GLY A 350 -57.90 -8.73 4.55
N SER A 351 -58.59 -8.21 3.59
CA SER A 351 -58.74 -6.83 3.15
C SER A 351 -59.14 -5.84 4.25
N GLY A 352 -58.67 -4.59 4.11
CA GLY A 352 -59.21 -3.45 4.85
C GLY A 352 -58.77 -2.14 4.21
N GLY A 353 -59.51 -1.68 3.24
CA GLY A 353 -59.39 -0.35 2.69
C GLY A 353 -60.12 0.66 3.60
N PHE A 354 -59.60 1.88 3.64
CA PHE A 354 -60.40 3.04 4.01
C PHE A 354 -60.04 4.24 3.13
N HIS A 355 -61.09 4.73 2.50
CA HIS A 355 -61.19 5.97 1.78
C HIS A 355 -61.33 7.16 2.72
N GLY A 356 -60.98 8.29 2.22
CA GLY A 356 -61.45 9.62 2.67
C GLY A 356 -60.28 10.62 2.58
N GLY A 357 -60.27 11.65 1.79
CA GLY A 357 -61.30 12.49 1.25
C GLY A 357 -61.10 13.88 1.72
N GLY A 358 -60.86 14.82 0.75
CA GLY A 358 -61.35 16.18 0.89
C GLY A 358 -60.38 17.25 1.28
N GLY A 359 -60.02 18.13 0.34
CA GLY A 359 -60.45 19.51 0.23
C GLY A 359 -59.60 20.52 1.05
N GLY A 360 -59.03 21.55 0.53
CA GLY A 360 -59.43 22.60 -0.33
C GLY A 360 -59.04 23.95 0.24
N HIS A 361 -58.63 24.89 -0.63
CA HIS A 361 -58.57 26.37 -0.43
C HIS A 361 -57.52 26.98 0.51
N ARG A 362 -56.57 27.70 0.05
CA ARG A 362 -56.49 29.04 -0.58
C ARG A 362 -55.12 29.30 -1.14
#